data_c0541ee3c10c6aa29b0769a28544d323
#
_entry.id   c0541ee3c10c6aa29b0769a28544d323
#
_cell.length_a   1.000
_cell.length_b   1.000
_cell.length_c   1.000
_cell.angle_alpha   90.00
_cell.angle_beta   90.00
_cell.angle_gamma   90.00
#
_symmetry.space_group_name_H-M   'P 1'
#
loop_
_entity.id
_entity.type
_entity.pdbx_description
1 polymer ?
#
loop_
_entity_poly.entity_id
_entity_poly.type
_entity_poly.pdbx_seq_one_letter_code
_entity_poly.pdbx_strand_id
1 'polypeptide(L)'
;MKVLLLPLFQFPTGHSKVAKTLQDHIQSQYPDAEIKIVDFLSYCSDNLEKLVSSIYLKGFLGAPFLYRALYYTIMYKQHPFKLQPDLQVLSYYFERKMQKFLDEENPDLIFCTHSFPSGIISSLKQKGRYRDITAVNVYTDFFINDIWGKRGIDFHFVPHPEAKEKLIKKHHIPDEQIFVTGIPVHSAYHLQVPFKKDNRIRHILVAGGNSGLVNCDFLEAMQKVPHIRFLILCGNNDELYSSLQALDSKQIEPIGYIDDPYEMNQLYNIADAILTKPGGVTISEALQKKLPILVHTSLPGQEEINLDYLLEKNLVTVINDKQIAEQLNNEEAILSLRKHIDAYLAKVTCPLDYAIFISIKSIGRKTPETVHSIRAIPTLK
;
A
#
# COMPACT_ATOMS: atom_id res chain seq x y z
N MET A 1 25.35 6.31 6.03
CA MET A 1 24.45 5.17 5.73
C MET A 1 23.69 5.47 4.47
N LYS A 2 23.75 4.58 3.48
CA LYS A 2 23.04 4.73 2.21
C LYS A 2 21.87 3.76 2.11
N VAL A 3 20.66 4.29 1.87
CA VAL A 3 19.40 3.56 1.84
C VAL A 3 18.78 3.67 0.46
N LEU A 4 18.44 2.54 -0.15
CA LEU A 4 17.66 2.48 -1.38
C LEU A 4 16.21 2.09 -1.08
N LEU A 5 15.27 2.82 -1.65
CA LEU A 5 13.85 2.53 -1.64
C LEU A 5 13.43 2.18 -3.07
N LEU A 6 12.93 0.96 -3.27
CA LEU A 6 12.65 0.40 -4.58
C LEU A 6 11.14 0.16 -4.78
N PRO A 7 10.38 1.20 -5.15
CA PRO A 7 9.02 1.06 -5.69
C PRO A 7 9.04 0.54 -7.13
N LEU A 8 7.89 0.48 -7.77
CA LEU A 8 7.73 0.25 -9.19
C LEU A 8 6.88 1.36 -9.79
N PHE A 9 7.24 1.80 -11.01
CA PHE A 9 6.67 2.90 -11.78
C PHE A 9 6.96 4.31 -11.24
N GLN A 10 7.14 5.25 -12.18
CA GLN A 10 7.37 6.67 -11.89
C GLN A 10 6.08 7.42 -11.54
N PHE A 11 4.92 6.95 -12.00
CA PHE A 11 3.65 7.59 -11.67
C PHE A 11 3.22 7.28 -10.22
N PRO A 12 2.44 8.16 -9.59
CA PRO A 12 2.00 7.97 -8.22
C PRO A 12 1.20 6.68 -8.04
N THR A 13 1.76 5.75 -7.26
CA THR A 13 1.14 4.47 -6.88
C THR A 13 1.17 4.31 -5.36
N GLY A 14 0.43 3.34 -4.83
CA GLY A 14 0.56 2.97 -3.42
C GLY A 14 2.00 2.61 -3.03
N HIS A 15 2.72 1.94 -3.93
CA HIS A 15 4.12 1.55 -3.70
C HIS A 15 5.06 2.76 -3.57
N SER A 16 4.88 3.78 -4.41
CA SER A 16 5.68 5.02 -4.33
C SER A 16 5.32 5.86 -3.11
N LYS A 17 4.04 5.91 -2.70
CA LYS A 17 3.62 6.55 -1.46
C LYS A 17 4.24 5.91 -0.23
N VAL A 18 4.27 4.57 -0.16
CA VAL A 18 4.93 3.84 0.94
C VAL A 18 6.44 4.11 0.93
N ALA A 19 7.10 4.16 -0.24
CA ALA A 19 8.51 4.49 -0.32
C ALA A 19 8.79 5.92 0.22
N LYS A 20 7.96 6.91 -0.14
CA LYS A 20 8.07 8.28 0.39
C LYS A 20 7.84 8.32 1.90
N THR A 21 6.83 7.59 2.41
CA THR A 21 6.59 7.44 3.84
C THR A 21 7.81 6.89 4.58
N LEU A 22 8.45 5.84 4.04
CA LEU A 22 9.66 5.27 4.63
C LEU A 22 10.82 6.29 4.59
N GLN A 23 10.97 7.05 3.49
CA GLN A 23 11.96 8.11 3.40
C GLN A 23 11.77 9.13 4.52
N ASP A 24 10.55 9.62 4.73
CA ASP A 24 10.25 10.64 5.73
C ASP A 24 10.54 10.12 7.16
N HIS A 25 10.14 8.87 7.47
CA HIS A 25 10.43 8.23 8.75
C HIS A 25 11.93 8.04 8.98
N ILE A 26 12.67 7.57 7.97
CA ILE A 26 14.13 7.36 8.09
C ILE A 26 14.84 8.71 8.21
N GLN A 27 14.48 9.69 7.37
CA GLN A 27 15.13 11.00 7.39
C GLN A 27 14.92 11.75 8.71
N SER A 28 13.74 11.59 9.34
CA SER A 28 13.44 12.21 10.65
C SER A 28 14.30 11.63 11.77
N GLN A 29 14.63 10.33 11.73
CA GLN A 29 15.42 9.65 12.75
C GLN A 29 16.92 9.67 12.45
N TYR A 30 17.28 9.71 11.20
CA TYR A 30 18.66 9.64 10.69
C TYR A 30 18.90 10.75 9.66
N PRO A 31 19.02 12.02 10.08
CA PRO A 31 19.15 13.17 9.16
C PRO A 31 20.33 13.05 8.19
N ASP A 32 21.42 12.38 8.60
CA ASP A 32 22.63 12.19 7.77
C ASP A 32 22.54 10.95 6.85
N ALA A 33 21.40 10.27 6.78
CA ALA A 33 21.22 9.15 5.86
C ALA A 33 21.05 9.64 4.42
N GLU A 34 21.83 9.08 3.50
CA GLU A 34 21.63 9.26 2.06
C GLU A 34 20.51 8.32 1.62
N ILE A 35 19.34 8.87 1.27
CA ILE A 35 18.16 8.07 0.90
C ILE A 35 17.82 8.33 -0.56
N LYS A 36 17.70 7.27 -1.34
CA LYS A 36 17.38 7.34 -2.76
C LYS A 36 16.17 6.47 -3.10
N ILE A 37 15.14 7.08 -3.67
CA ILE A 37 13.98 6.36 -4.24
C ILE A 37 14.26 6.14 -5.71
N VAL A 38 14.24 4.88 -6.17
CA VAL A 38 14.53 4.53 -7.55
C VAL A 38 13.49 3.56 -8.09
N ASP A 39 12.86 3.92 -9.20
CA ASP A 39 12.13 2.96 -10.02
C ASP A 39 13.13 2.14 -10.84
N PHE A 40 13.24 0.87 -10.50
CA PHE A 40 14.22 -0.01 -11.13
C PHE A 40 13.92 -0.29 -12.61
N LEU A 41 12.65 -0.23 -13.05
CA LEU A 41 12.33 -0.40 -14.47
C LEU A 41 12.87 0.76 -15.30
N SER A 42 12.71 1.98 -14.83
CA SER A 42 13.27 3.18 -15.48
C SER A 42 14.79 3.14 -15.54
N TYR A 43 15.45 2.67 -14.47
CA TYR A 43 16.90 2.43 -14.50
C TYR A 43 17.30 1.43 -15.58
N CYS A 44 16.50 0.38 -15.81
CA CYS A 44 16.79 -0.61 -16.85
C CYS A 44 16.64 -0.02 -18.26
N SER A 45 15.57 0.70 -18.54
CA SER A 45 15.26 1.38 -19.81
C SER A 45 13.96 2.18 -19.67
N ASP A 46 13.99 3.47 -19.99
CA ASP A 46 12.80 4.33 -20.04
C ASP A 46 11.72 3.80 -21.02
N ASN A 47 12.14 3.19 -22.13
CA ASN A 47 11.23 2.61 -23.10
C ASN A 47 10.53 1.35 -22.54
N LEU A 48 11.25 0.55 -21.75
CA LEU A 48 10.70 -0.64 -21.12
C LEU A 48 9.68 -0.25 -20.04
N GLU A 49 9.99 0.76 -19.23
CA GLU A 49 9.08 1.31 -18.25
C GLU A 49 7.79 1.80 -18.91
N LYS A 50 7.88 2.65 -19.94
CA LYS A 50 6.73 3.17 -20.69
C LYS A 50 5.90 2.05 -21.33
N LEU A 51 6.54 1.00 -21.84
CA LEU A 51 5.86 -0.16 -22.43
C LEU A 51 5.08 -0.92 -21.35
N VAL A 52 5.73 -1.25 -20.22
CA VAL A 52 5.11 -2.00 -19.12
C VAL A 52 3.99 -1.19 -18.47
N SER A 53 4.20 0.10 -18.23
CA SER A 53 3.18 1.04 -17.71
C SER A 53 2.00 1.17 -18.66
N SER A 54 2.25 1.25 -19.99
CA SER A 54 1.19 1.31 -21.02
C SER A 54 0.37 0.02 -21.08
N ILE A 55 1.04 -1.14 -20.98
CA ILE A 55 0.36 -2.45 -20.94
C ILE A 55 -0.47 -2.57 -19.65
N TYR A 56 0.08 -2.15 -18.51
CA TYR A 56 -0.62 -2.13 -17.23
C TYR A 56 -1.88 -1.26 -17.31
N LEU A 57 -1.75 -0.01 -17.73
CA LEU A 57 -2.87 0.94 -17.82
C LEU A 57 -3.89 0.54 -18.92
N LYS A 58 -3.43 0.15 -20.13
CA LYS A 58 -4.33 -0.22 -21.25
C LYS A 58 -4.97 -1.59 -21.05
N GLY A 59 -4.25 -2.57 -20.52
CA GLY A 59 -4.80 -3.89 -20.19
C GLY A 59 -5.90 -3.80 -19.14
N PHE A 60 -5.72 -2.90 -18.21
CA PHE A 60 -6.65 -2.59 -17.14
C PHE A 60 -7.94 -1.90 -17.64
N LEU A 61 -7.84 -0.93 -18.56
CA LEU A 61 -8.98 -0.17 -19.08
C LEU A 61 -9.67 -0.85 -20.27
N GLY A 62 -8.92 -1.65 -21.07
CA GLY A 62 -9.41 -2.17 -22.34
C GLY A 62 -9.93 -3.62 -22.33
N ALA A 63 -9.48 -4.45 -21.40
CA ALA A 63 -9.89 -5.85 -21.29
C ALA A 63 -9.79 -6.38 -19.85
N PRO A 64 -10.67 -5.95 -18.94
CA PRO A 64 -10.60 -6.29 -17.51
C PRO A 64 -10.60 -7.80 -17.24
N PHE A 65 -11.36 -8.57 -18.02
CA PHE A 65 -11.45 -10.04 -17.89
C PHE A 65 -10.13 -10.73 -18.25
N LEU A 66 -9.47 -10.28 -19.33
CA LEU A 66 -8.19 -10.83 -19.75
C LEU A 66 -7.08 -10.47 -18.77
N TYR A 67 -7.10 -9.22 -18.28
CA TYR A 67 -6.21 -8.75 -17.21
C TYR A 67 -6.38 -9.58 -15.94
N ARG A 68 -7.63 -9.82 -15.51
CA ARG A 68 -7.97 -10.66 -14.36
C ARG A 68 -7.39 -12.07 -14.51
N ALA A 69 -7.66 -12.74 -15.65
CA ALA A 69 -7.14 -14.09 -15.92
C ALA A 69 -5.60 -14.12 -15.89
N LEU A 70 -4.95 -13.14 -16.52
CA LEU A 70 -3.50 -13.01 -16.55
C LEU A 70 -2.92 -12.76 -15.14
N TYR A 71 -3.53 -11.84 -14.37
CA TYR A 71 -3.12 -11.52 -13.02
C TYR A 71 -3.21 -12.75 -12.09
N TYR A 72 -4.35 -13.44 -12.08
CA TYR A 72 -4.53 -14.63 -11.23
C TYR A 72 -3.62 -15.79 -11.63
N THR A 73 -3.33 -15.94 -12.93
CA THR A 73 -2.49 -17.03 -13.42
C THR A 73 -1.00 -16.76 -13.20
N ILE A 74 -0.56 -15.52 -13.46
CA ILE A 74 0.86 -15.16 -13.45
C ILE A 74 1.28 -14.64 -12.09
N MET A 75 0.49 -13.75 -11.49
CA MET A 75 0.87 -13.02 -10.29
C MET A 75 0.46 -13.69 -8.98
N TYR A 76 -0.65 -14.45 -8.99
CA TYR A 76 -1.23 -14.98 -7.75
C TYR A 76 -0.96 -16.47 -7.52
N LYS A 77 -1.00 -17.33 -8.54
CA LYS A 77 -1.00 -18.80 -8.36
C LYS A 77 0.32 -19.53 -8.64
N GLN A 78 1.27 -19.04 -9.42
CA GLN A 78 2.50 -19.79 -9.72
C GLN A 78 3.69 -18.88 -10.05
N HIS A 79 4.92 -19.42 -9.88
CA HIS A 79 6.17 -18.84 -10.36
C HIS A 79 6.26 -18.97 -11.90
N PRO A 80 5.92 -17.95 -12.69
CA PRO A 80 5.95 -18.04 -14.15
C PRO A 80 7.39 -18.20 -14.70
N PHE A 81 8.39 -17.73 -13.92
CA PHE A 81 9.79 -17.68 -14.37
C PHE A 81 10.51 -19.04 -14.38
N LYS A 82 9.90 -20.12 -13.85
CA LYS A 82 10.58 -21.44 -13.83
C LYS A 82 10.29 -22.34 -15.02
N LEU A 83 9.34 -21.99 -15.90
CA LEU A 83 8.79 -22.93 -16.89
C LEU A 83 9.01 -22.60 -18.36
N GLN A 84 9.51 -21.39 -18.71
CA GLN A 84 9.74 -21.02 -20.14
C GLN A 84 11.15 -20.47 -20.32
N PRO A 85 11.91 -20.95 -21.36
CA PRO A 85 13.28 -20.49 -21.64
C PRO A 85 13.38 -18.98 -21.84
N ASP A 86 12.41 -18.37 -22.51
CA ASP A 86 12.38 -16.93 -22.80
C ASP A 86 12.28 -16.08 -21.51
N LEU A 87 11.55 -16.56 -20.53
CA LEU A 87 11.43 -15.90 -19.21
C LEU A 87 12.71 -16.03 -18.37
N GLN A 88 13.51 -17.08 -18.60
CA GLN A 88 14.83 -17.22 -17.95
C GLN A 88 15.82 -16.19 -18.50
N VAL A 89 15.81 -15.92 -19.79
CA VAL A 89 16.66 -14.89 -20.41
C VAL A 89 16.30 -13.51 -19.87
N LEU A 90 15.01 -13.21 -19.76
CA LEU A 90 14.53 -11.95 -19.19
C LEU A 90 14.90 -11.79 -17.71
N SER A 91 14.75 -12.86 -16.92
CA SER A 91 15.19 -12.90 -15.52
C SER A 91 16.69 -12.63 -15.40
N TYR A 92 17.50 -13.28 -16.22
CA TYR A 92 18.95 -13.06 -16.25
C TYR A 92 19.32 -11.62 -16.61
N TYR A 93 18.62 -11.02 -17.58
CA TYR A 93 18.81 -9.61 -17.96
C TYR A 93 18.56 -8.68 -16.77
N PHE A 94 17.43 -8.84 -16.07
CA PHE A 94 17.11 -8.01 -14.91
C PHE A 94 18.07 -8.24 -13.74
N GLU A 95 18.50 -9.48 -13.51
CA GLU A 95 19.52 -9.76 -12.49
C GLU A 95 20.86 -9.05 -12.80
N ARG A 96 21.29 -9.07 -14.06
CA ARG A 96 22.49 -8.35 -14.49
C ARG A 96 22.39 -6.85 -14.31
N LYS A 97 21.22 -6.28 -14.64
CA LYS A 97 20.95 -4.86 -14.45
C LYS A 97 20.92 -4.50 -12.96
N MET A 98 20.31 -5.34 -12.12
CA MET A 98 20.29 -5.13 -10.67
C MET A 98 21.70 -5.24 -10.07
N GLN A 99 22.52 -6.19 -10.52
CA GLN A 99 23.91 -6.27 -10.09
C GLN A 99 24.67 -4.98 -10.39
N LYS A 100 24.60 -4.51 -11.64
CA LYS A 100 25.25 -3.26 -12.04
C LYS A 100 24.76 -2.09 -11.18
N PHE A 101 23.45 -1.99 -10.97
CA PHE A 101 22.85 -0.95 -10.14
C PHE A 101 23.33 -1.00 -8.69
N LEU A 102 23.39 -2.19 -8.07
CA LEU A 102 23.85 -2.35 -6.70
C LEU A 102 25.36 -2.10 -6.56
N ASP A 103 26.15 -2.47 -7.58
CA ASP A 103 27.60 -2.20 -7.60
C ASP A 103 27.88 -0.68 -7.72
N GLU A 104 27.07 0.06 -8.49
CA GLU A 104 27.17 1.51 -8.65
C GLU A 104 26.71 2.27 -7.39
N GLU A 105 25.58 1.86 -6.80
CA GLU A 105 24.98 2.54 -5.66
C GLU A 105 25.63 2.15 -4.33
N ASN A 106 26.12 0.93 -4.20
CA ASN A 106 26.74 0.35 -2.98
C ASN A 106 25.94 0.67 -1.69
N PRO A 107 24.66 0.27 -1.60
CA PRO A 107 23.81 0.62 -0.47
C PRO A 107 24.11 -0.27 0.76
N ASP A 108 23.86 0.29 1.94
CA ASP A 108 23.86 -0.46 3.20
C ASP A 108 22.53 -1.20 3.44
N LEU A 109 21.42 -0.61 2.97
CA LEU A 109 20.05 -1.05 3.26
C LEU A 109 19.14 -0.81 2.06
N ILE A 110 18.30 -1.80 1.76
CA ILE A 110 17.31 -1.75 0.68
C ILE A 110 15.92 -2.04 1.23
N PHE A 111 14.95 -1.18 0.95
CA PHE A 111 13.53 -1.47 1.13
C PHE A 111 12.86 -1.70 -0.21
N CYS A 112 12.25 -2.86 -0.39
CA CYS A 112 11.41 -3.17 -1.54
C CYS A 112 9.95 -2.94 -1.17
N THR A 113 9.32 -1.97 -1.80
CA THR A 113 7.87 -1.74 -1.67
C THR A 113 7.07 -2.39 -2.80
N HIS A 114 7.76 -3.10 -3.72
CA HIS A 114 7.15 -3.87 -4.79
C HIS A 114 7.81 -5.24 -4.97
N SER A 115 7.03 -6.22 -5.41
CA SER A 115 7.45 -7.61 -5.58
C SER A 115 8.54 -7.81 -6.64
N PHE A 116 8.56 -7.00 -7.69
CA PHE A 116 9.52 -7.14 -8.80
C PHE A 116 10.97 -6.94 -8.37
N PRO A 117 11.39 -5.80 -7.79
CA PRO A 117 12.76 -5.67 -7.28
C PRO A 117 13.05 -6.65 -6.15
N SER A 118 12.06 -6.94 -5.28
CA SER A 118 12.20 -7.93 -4.22
C SER A 118 12.57 -9.31 -4.75
N GLY A 119 11.90 -9.78 -5.79
CA GLY A 119 12.18 -11.09 -6.41
C GLY A 119 13.61 -11.19 -6.94
N ILE A 120 14.10 -10.13 -7.58
CA ILE A 120 15.46 -10.08 -8.15
C ILE A 120 16.50 -10.08 -7.04
N ILE A 121 16.34 -9.24 -6.00
CA ILE A 121 17.25 -9.18 -4.86
C ILE A 121 17.28 -10.51 -4.13
N SER A 122 16.12 -11.12 -3.88
CA SER A 122 16.01 -12.43 -3.27
C SER A 122 16.80 -13.49 -4.07
N SER A 123 16.68 -13.50 -5.40
CA SER A 123 17.44 -14.41 -6.27
C SER A 123 18.96 -14.21 -6.16
N LEU A 124 19.41 -12.95 -6.19
CA LEU A 124 20.83 -12.63 -6.07
C LEU A 124 21.41 -13.05 -4.71
N LYS A 125 20.68 -12.78 -3.61
CA LYS A 125 21.11 -13.15 -2.26
C LYS A 125 21.12 -14.67 -2.05
N GLN A 126 20.18 -15.42 -2.64
CA GLN A 126 20.21 -16.89 -2.64
C GLN A 126 21.41 -17.46 -3.41
N LYS A 127 21.90 -16.76 -4.45
CA LYS A 127 23.14 -17.10 -5.17
C LYS A 127 24.42 -16.68 -4.40
N GLY A 128 24.28 -16.18 -3.17
CA GLY A 128 25.40 -15.78 -2.30
C GLY A 128 25.95 -14.40 -2.56
N ARG A 129 25.30 -13.58 -3.43
CA ARG A 129 25.73 -12.21 -3.72
C ARG A 129 25.05 -11.22 -2.79
N TYR A 130 25.70 -10.07 -2.51
CA TYR A 130 25.15 -8.96 -1.72
C TYR A 130 24.61 -9.38 -0.34
N ARG A 131 25.29 -10.35 0.31
CA ARG A 131 24.89 -10.84 1.65
C ARG A 131 25.09 -9.79 2.73
N ASP A 132 25.99 -8.87 2.52
CA ASP A 132 26.33 -7.73 3.38
C ASP A 132 25.25 -6.61 3.33
N ILE A 133 24.50 -6.50 2.26
CA ILE A 133 23.39 -5.56 2.14
C ILE A 133 22.18 -6.09 2.89
N THR A 134 21.63 -5.30 3.81
CA THR A 134 20.35 -5.62 4.45
C THR A 134 19.19 -5.34 3.49
N ALA A 135 18.31 -6.33 3.28
CA ALA A 135 17.14 -6.20 2.40
C ALA A 135 15.84 -6.41 3.18
N VAL A 136 14.89 -5.51 2.99
CA VAL A 136 13.60 -5.49 3.68
C VAL A 136 12.46 -5.49 2.66
N ASN A 137 11.48 -6.38 2.82
CA ASN A 137 10.22 -6.29 2.11
C ASN A 137 9.21 -5.49 2.91
N VAL A 138 8.58 -4.51 2.29
CA VAL A 138 7.46 -3.75 2.86
C VAL A 138 6.23 -4.03 2.01
N TYR A 139 5.33 -4.86 2.53
CA TYR A 139 4.15 -5.27 1.79
C TYR A 139 3.10 -4.17 1.79
N THR A 140 2.57 -3.88 0.61
CA THR A 140 1.69 -2.73 0.34
C THR A 140 0.24 -3.11 0.07
N ASP A 141 -0.08 -4.40 0.23
CA ASP A 141 -1.40 -4.99 0.08
C ASP A 141 -1.75 -5.85 1.29
N PHE A 142 -3.05 -6.13 1.48
CA PHE A 142 -3.54 -7.01 2.54
C PHE A 142 -3.31 -8.50 2.24
N PHE A 143 -2.58 -8.82 1.18
CA PHE A 143 -2.16 -10.16 0.85
C PHE A 143 -0.70 -10.21 0.39
N ILE A 144 -0.10 -11.39 0.50
CA ILE A 144 1.25 -11.66 0.00
C ILE A 144 1.15 -12.70 -1.11
N ASN A 145 1.45 -12.31 -2.34
CA ASN A 145 1.51 -13.22 -3.48
C ASN A 145 2.87 -13.96 -3.56
N ASP A 146 2.95 -14.93 -4.46
CA ASP A 146 4.13 -15.80 -4.55
C ASP A 146 5.30 -15.17 -5.32
N ILE A 147 5.09 -14.07 -6.05
CA ILE A 147 6.15 -13.36 -6.79
C ILE A 147 7.07 -12.51 -5.89
N TRP A 148 6.65 -12.15 -4.70
CA TRP A 148 7.55 -11.52 -3.75
C TRP A 148 8.76 -12.44 -3.46
N GLY A 149 9.96 -11.89 -3.50
CA GLY A 149 11.14 -12.56 -2.95
C GLY A 149 10.96 -12.77 -1.44
N LYS A 150 11.31 -13.94 -0.93
CA LYS A 150 11.14 -14.26 0.49
C LYS A 150 12.45 -14.75 1.09
N ARG A 151 13.08 -15.75 0.46
CA ARG A 151 14.37 -16.28 0.92
C ARG A 151 15.50 -15.30 0.63
N GLY A 152 16.38 -15.10 1.59
CA GLY A 152 17.49 -14.15 1.47
C GLY A 152 17.09 -12.68 1.71
N ILE A 153 15.81 -12.40 1.94
CA ILE A 153 15.35 -11.12 2.48
C ILE A 153 15.52 -11.18 4.00
N ASP A 154 16.09 -10.14 4.58
CA ASP A 154 16.47 -10.12 5.99
C ASP A 154 15.27 -9.80 6.90
N PHE A 155 14.37 -8.91 6.46
CA PHE A 155 13.17 -8.55 7.21
C PHE A 155 11.93 -8.39 6.33
N HIS A 156 10.75 -8.59 6.94
CA HIS A 156 9.45 -8.51 6.30
C HIS A 156 8.49 -7.65 7.14
N PHE A 157 8.07 -6.52 6.63
CA PHE A 157 7.06 -5.64 7.24
C PHE A 157 5.70 -6.01 6.66
N VAL A 158 4.87 -6.65 7.47
CA VAL A 158 3.61 -7.26 7.01
C VAL A 158 2.38 -6.47 7.48
N PRO A 159 1.27 -6.51 6.72
CA PRO A 159 0.08 -5.73 7.01
C PRO A 159 -0.69 -6.21 8.26
N HIS A 160 -0.64 -7.50 8.60
CA HIS A 160 -1.45 -8.10 9.67
C HIS A 160 -0.88 -9.45 10.12
N PRO A 161 -1.32 -9.99 11.30
CA PRO A 161 -0.78 -11.24 11.85
C PRO A 161 -0.94 -12.46 10.96
N GLU A 162 -2.03 -12.58 10.21
CA GLU A 162 -2.26 -13.73 9.31
C GLU A 162 -1.25 -13.75 8.16
N ALA A 163 -0.80 -12.58 7.70
CA ALA A 163 0.29 -12.48 6.73
C ALA A 163 1.62 -12.96 7.34
N LYS A 164 1.89 -12.63 8.61
CA LYS A 164 3.04 -13.15 9.36
C LYS A 164 2.98 -14.66 9.47
N GLU A 165 1.84 -15.22 9.88
CA GLU A 165 1.66 -16.67 9.98
C GLU A 165 1.88 -17.38 8.63
N LYS A 166 1.39 -16.79 7.53
CA LYS A 166 1.61 -17.34 6.19
C LYS A 166 3.10 -17.41 5.84
N LEU A 167 3.89 -16.38 6.17
CA LEU A 167 5.33 -16.38 5.93
C LEU A 167 6.03 -17.46 6.78
N ILE A 168 5.66 -17.62 8.04
CA ILE A 168 6.22 -18.66 8.92
C ILE A 168 5.84 -20.04 8.42
N LYS A 169 4.55 -20.32 8.25
CA LYS A 169 4.05 -21.68 7.97
C LYS A 169 4.37 -22.16 6.55
N LYS A 170 4.18 -21.28 5.53
CA LYS A 170 4.37 -21.66 4.11
C LYS A 170 5.80 -21.47 3.62
N HIS A 171 6.49 -20.44 4.11
CA HIS A 171 7.79 -20.05 3.56
C HIS A 171 8.96 -20.27 4.54
N HIS A 172 8.66 -20.71 5.76
CA HIS A 172 9.63 -21.01 6.82
C HIS A 172 10.55 -19.82 7.15
N ILE A 173 9.97 -18.60 7.11
CA ILE A 173 10.68 -17.39 7.53
C ILE A 173 10.64 -17.32 9.06
N PRO A 174 11.79 -17.08 9.73
CA PRO A 174 11.86 -16.95 11.18
C PRO A 174 10.98 -15.84 11.73
N ASP A 175 10.36 -16.08 12.88
CA ASP A 175 9.44 -15.13 13.52
C ASP A 175 10.05 -13.75 13.75
N GLU A 176 11.33 -13.72 14.17
CA GLU A 176 12.12 -12.53 14.44
C GLU A 176 12.45 -11.67 13.23
N GLN A 177 12.26 -12.20 12.03
CA GLN A 177 12.44 -11.45 10.76
C GLN A 177 11.14 -10.80 10.29
N ILE A 178 10.00 -11.01 10.99
CA ILE A 178 8.69 -10.56 10.51
C ILE A 178 8.06 -9.61 11.52
N PHE A 179 7.83 -8.37 11.09
CA PHE A 179 7.22 -7.30 11.89
C PHE A 179 5.81 -7.00 11.39
N VAL A 180 4.81 -7.06 12.26
CA VAL A 180 3.42 -6.67 11.96
C VAL A 180 3.30 -5.16 12.14
N THR A 181 3.68 -4.42 11.09
CA THR A 181 3.71 -2.95 11.10
C THR A 181 2.41 -2.31 10.59
N GLY A 182 1.53 -3.11 9.98
CA GLY A 182 0.55 -2.56 9.06
C GLY A 182 1.20 -2.16 7.72
N ILE A 183 0.40 -1.70 6.77
CA ILE A 183 0.93 -1.02 5.59
C ILE A 183 1.34 0.39 6.03
N PRO A 184 2.58 0.82 5.80
CA PRO A 184 3.06 2.12 6.25
C PRO A 184 2.25 3.29 5.68
N VAL A 185 1.88 4.21 6.56
CA VAL A 185 1.21 5.47 6.23
C VAL A 185 1.98 6.63 6.84
N HIS A 186 1.87 7.81 6.23
CA HIS A 186 2.59 9.00 6.69
C HIS A 186 2.22 9.36 8.14
N SER A 187 3.21 9.86 8.90
CA SER A 187 3.05 10.20 10.33
C SER A 187 1.92 11.22 10.61
N ALA A 188 1.61 12.09 9.65
CA ALA A 188 0.48 13.02 9.76
C ALA A 188 -0.85 12.32 10.06
N TYR A 189 -1.06 11.09 9.59
CA TYR A 189 -2.31 10.35 9.80
C TYR A 189 -2.39 9.71 11.18
N HIS A 190 -1.29 9.66 11.95
CA HIS A 190 -1.29 9.23 13.35
C HIS A 190 -1.72 10.34 14.32
N LEU A 191 -1.85 11.59 13.86
CA LEU A 191 -2.34 12.68 14.69
C LEU A 191 -3.77 12.39 15.15
N GLN A 192 -4.00 12.53 16.45
CA GLN A 192 -5.30 12.24 17.06
C GLN A 192 -6.41 13.10 16.44
N VAL A 193 -7.49 12.44 16.06
CA VAL A 193 -8.72 13.13 15.65
C VAL A 193 -9.48 13.52 16.88
N PRO A 194 -10.07 14.73 16.96
CA PRO A 194 -11.04 15.06 17.99
C PRO A 194 -12.17 14.01 18.02
N PHE A 195 -12.51 13.52 19.22
CA PHE A 195 -13.55 12.50 19.37
C PHE A 195 -14.86 13.00 18.78
N LYS A 196 -15.39 12.32 17.78
CA LYS A 196 -16.71 12.62 17.19
C LYS A 196 -17.79 12.11 18.13
N LYS A 197 -18.71 13.02 18.53
CA LYS A 197 -19.73 12.76 19.57
C LYS A 197 -20.78 11.72 19.17
N ASP A 198 -21.00 11.49 17.87
CA ASP A 198 -22.03 10.57 17.37
C ASP A 198 -21.53 9.74 16.16
N ASN A 199 -22.32 8.76 15.76
CA ASN A 199 -22.01 7.88 14.63
C ASN A 199 -22.69 8.33 13.32
N ARG A 200 -23.26 9.52 13.28
CA ARG A 200 -23.93 10.05 12.10
C ARG A 200 -22.92 10.49 11.06
N ILE A 201 -23.18 10.09 9.81
CA ILE A 201 -22.37 10.51 8.67
C ILE A 201 -22.94 11.82 8.14
N ARG A 202 -22.12 12.87 8.13
CA ARG A 202 -22.42 14.19 7.55
C ARG A 202 -21.48 14.54 6.42
N HIS A 203 -20.23 14.07 6.50
CA HIS A 203 -19.20 14.31 5.50
C HIS A 203 -18.58 12.98 5.06
N ILE A 204 -18.59 12.72 3.76
CA ILE A 204 -17.92 11.57 3.16
C ILE A 204 -16.78 12.08 2.29
N LEU A 205 -15.57 11.60 2.58
CA LEU A 205 -14.43 11.79 1.70
C LEU A 205 -14.49 10.74 0.59
N VAL A 206 -14.54 11.17 -0.67
CA VAL A 206 -14.56 10.29 -1.84
C VAL A 206 -13.17 10.25 -2.45
N ALA A 207 -12.46 9.14 -2.29
CA ALA A 207 -11.09 8.95 -2.73
C ALA A 207 -11.00 7.81 -3.77
N GLY A 208 -11.16 8.15 -5.04
CA GLY A 208 -11.22 7.16 -6.13
C GLY A 208 -9.93 7.00 -6.94
N GLY A 209 -8.89 7.77 -6.62
CA GLY A 209 -7.70 7.84 -7.46
C GLY A 209 -8.01 8.42 -8.85
N ASN A 210 -7.02 8.36 -9.77
CA ASN A 210 -7.16 8.87 -11.14
C ASN A 210 -8.15 8.08 -12.03
N SER A 211 -8.78 7.03 -11.52
CA SER A 211 -9.57 6.06 -12.29
C SER A 211 -11.07 6.14 -12.00
N GLY A 212 -11.62 7.35 -11.86
CA GLY A 212 -13.06 7.61 -11.93
C GLY A 212 -13.92 6.70 -11.04
N LEU A 213 -14.00 7.00 -9.73
CA LEU A 213 -14.99 6.38 -8.85
C LEU A 213 -16.39 6.98 -9.07
N VAL A 214 -16.44 8.19 -9.61
CA VAL A 214 -17.65 8.99 -9.75
C VAL A 214 -18.16 8.86 -11.18
N ASN A 215 -19.34 8.25 -11.34
CA ASN A 215 -20.10 8.19 -12.58
C ASN A 215 -21.46 8.86 -12.40
N CYS A 216 -22.25 8.98 -13.47
CA CYS A 216 -23.56 9.67 -13.43
C CYS A 216 -24.52 9.01 -12.43
N ASP A 217 -24.61 7.66 -12.41
CA ASP A 217 -25.52 6.93 -11.53
C ASP A 217 -25.16 7.18 -10.05
N PHE A 218 -23.86 7.25 -9.75
CA PHE A 218 -23.39 7.54 -8.41
C PHE A 218 -23.67 8.99 -8.00
N LEU A 219 -23.53 9.96 -8.91
CA LEU A 219 -23.90 11.36 -8.66
C LEU A 219 -25.41 11.50 -8.37
N GLU A 220 -26.25 10.79 -9.11
CA GLU A 220 -27.70 10.76 -8.84
C GLU A 220 -28.00 10.11 -7.48
N ALA A 221 -27.28 9.07 -7.12
CA ALA A 221 -27.42 8.40 -5.82
C ALA A 221 -27.05 9.34 -4.65
N MET A 222 -26.00 10.16 -4.79
CA MET A 222 -25.61 11.17 -3.79
C MET A 222 -26.73 12.18 -3.52
N GLN A 223 -27.48 12.58 -4.53
CA GLN A 223 -28.60 13.52 -4.36
C GLN A 223 -29.73 12.97 -3.49
N LYS A 224 -29.85 11.66 -3.32
CA LYS A 224 -30.85 11.01 -2.47
C LYS A 224 -30.58 11.14 -0.98
N VAL A 225 -29.40 11.66 -0.59
CA VAL A 225 -28.98 11.84 0.82
C VAL A 225 -28.64 13.31 1.09
N PRO A 226 -29.64 14.22 1.07
CA PRO A 226 -29.42 15.68 1.06
C PRO A 226 -28.74 16.21 2.32
N HIS A 227 -28.64 15.45 3.39
CA HIS A 227 -28.00 15.80 4.64
C HIS A 227 -26.49 15.42 4.67
N ILE A 228 -25.97 14.76 3.63
CA ILE A 228 -24.58 14.36 3.52
C ILE A 228 -23.85 15.24 2.51
N ARG A 229 -22.65 15.69 2.89
CA ARG A 229 -21.72 16.41 2.03
C ARG A 229 -20.62 15.48 1.56
N PHE A 230 -20.33 15.50 0.26
CA PHE A 230 -19.31 14.67 -0.38
C PHE A 230 -18.12 15.54 -0.78
N LEU A 231 -16.96 15.26 -0.17
CA LEU A 231 -15.68 15.87 -0.49
C LEU A 231 -15.00 14.97 -1.52
N ILE A 232 -15.01 15.36 -2.81
CA ILE A 232 -14.58 14.49 -3.91
C ILE A 232 -13.19 14.85 -4.36
N LEU A 233 -12.22 13.96 -4.11
CA LEU A 233 -10.86 14.09 -4.58
C LEU A 233 -10.78 13.80 -6.08
N CYS A 234 -10.61 14.84 -6.89
CA CYS A 234 -10.50 14.74 -8.34
C CYS A 234 -9.09 14.35 -8.81
N GLY A 235 -8.07 14.47 -7.92
CA GLY A 235 -6.68 14.24 -8.31
C GLY A 235 -6.27 15.20 -9.44
N ASN A 236 -5.55 14.68 -10.43
CA ASN A 236 -5.11 15.42 -11.63
C ASN A 236 -6.15 15.39 -12.76
N ASN A 237 -7.44 15.12 -12.46
CA ASN A 237 -8.50 15.09 -13.43
C ASN A 237 -9.26 16.43 -13.44
N ASP A 238 -8.71 17.40 -14.20
CA ASP A 238 -9.29 18.75 -14.32
C ASP A 238 -10.68 18.76 -14.97
N GLU A 239 -10.97 17.80 -15.85
CA GLU A 239 -12.28 17.64 -16.47
C GLU A 239 -13.33 17.23 -15.44
N LEU A 240 -13.03 16.25 -14.59
CA LEU A 240 -13.89 15.85 -13.49
C LEU A 240 -14.11 17.02 -12.51
N TYR A 241 -13.03 17.71 -12.14
CA TYR A 241 -13.11 18.86 -11.23
C TYR A 241 -14.05 19.93 -11.77
N SER A 242 -13.85 20.34 -13.03
CA SER A 242 -14.66 21.36 -13.69
C SER A 242 -16.14 20.95 -13.85
N SER A 243 -16.37 19.66 -14.19
CA SER A 243 -17.72 19.11 -14.34
C SER A 243 -18.48 19.10 -13.01
N LEU A 244 -17.82 18.70 -11.92
CA LEU A 244 -18.44 18.70 -10.59
C LEU A 244 -18.67 20.13 -10.07
N GLN A 245 -17.76 21.06 -10.35
CA GLN A 245 -17.91 22.48 -10.00
C GLN A 245 -19.11 23.11 -10.74
N ALA A 246 -19.32 22.75 -12.00
CA ALA A 246 -20.44 23.25 -12.80
C ALA A 246 -21.82 22.75 -12.31
N LEU A 247 -21.89 21.71 -11.47
CA LEU A 247 -23.16 21.25 -10.87
C LEU A 247 -23.71 22.24 -9.85
N ASP A 248 -22.90 23.17 -9.34
CA ASP A 248 -23.26 24.17 -8.30
C ASP A 248 -24.03 23.52 -7.12
N SER A 249 -23.59 22.34 -6.71
CA SER A 249 -24.27 21.54 -5.70
C SER A 249 -23.76 21.86 -4.30
N LYS A 250 -24.69 22.12 -3.36
CA LYS A 250 -24.34 22.30 -1.94
C LYS A 250 -23.81 21.01 -1.27
N GLN A 251 -24.07 19.84 -1.87
CA GLN A 251 -23.67 18.53 -1.33
C GLN A 251 -22.33 18.06 -1.87
N ILE A 252 -21.92 18.51 -3.05
CA ILE A 252 -20.74 18.01 -3.76
C ILE A 252 -19.69 19.11 -3.76
N GLU A 253 -18.57 18.84 -3.14
CA GLU A 253 -17.41 19.72 -3.11
C GLU A 253 -16.24 19.04 -3.83
N PRO A 254 -15.92 19.46 -5.07
CA PRO A 254 -14.75 18.96 -5.77
C PRO A 254 -13.47 19.51 -5.14
N ILE A 255 -12.48 18.65 -4.96
CA ILE A 255 -11.18 18.97 -4.39
C ILE A 255 -10.11 18.57 -5.41
N GLY A 256 -9.23 19.50 -5.74
CA GLY A 256 -8.13 19.30 -6.67
C GLY A 256 -7.07 18.32 -6.12
N TYR A 257 -5.94 18.25 -6.83
CA TYR A 257 -4.83 17.41 -6.39
C TYR A 257 -4.18 17.95 -5.10
N ILE A 258 -4.00 17.08 -4.12
CA ILE A 258 -3.31 17.36 -2.87
C ILE A 258 -2.10 16.44 -2.77
N ASP A 259 -0.90 17.02 -2.67
CA ASP A 259 0.36 16.26 -2.47
C ASP A 259 0.81 16.29 -1.00
N ASP A 260 0.46 17.34 -0.24
CA ASP A 260 0.84 17.47 1.16
C ASP A 260 0.02 16.54 2.06
N PRO A 261 0.67 15.59 2.78
CA PRO A 261 -0.01 14.69 3.72
C PRO A 261 -0.72 15.42 4.87
N TYR A 262 -0.24 16.57 5.29
CA TYR A 262 -0.89 17.34 6.36
C TYR A 262 -2.17 18.01 5.90
N GLU A 263 -2.20 18.53 4.69
CA GLU A 263 -3.43 19.05 4.07
C GLU A 263 -4.43 17.91 3.85
N MET A 264 -3.99 16.77 3.30
CA MET A 264 -4.82 15.59 3.15
C MET A 264 -5.36 15.09 4.49
N ASN A 265 -4.56 15.14 5.57
CA ASN A 265 -5.02 14.77 6.91
C ASN A 265 -6.15 15.68 7.43
N GLN A 266 -6.21 16.95 7.04
CA GLN A 266 -7.32 17.83 7.40
C GLN A 266 -8.64 17.30 6.82
N LEU A 267 -8.65 16.83 5.57
CA LEU A 267 -9.83 16.22 4.95
C LEU A 267 -10.25 14.93 5.66
N TYR A 268 -9.29 14.07 6.00
CA TYR A 268 -9.57 12.88 6.82
C TYR A 268 -10.18 13.24 8.18
N ASN A 269 -9.74 14.35 8.80
CA ASN A 269 -10.27 14.80 10.10
C ASN A 269 -11.71 15.34 9.99
N ILE A 270 -12.08 15.96 8.90
CA ILE A 270 -13.43 16.48 8.64
C ILE A 270 -14.37 15.31 8.32
N ALA A 271 -13.92 14.31 7.57
CA ALA A 271 -14.74 13.19 7.12
C ALA A 271 -15.28 12.34 8.29
N ASP A 272 -16.52 11.88 8.18
CA ASP A 272 -17.15 10.91 9.09
C ASP A 272 -17.01 9.48 8.58
N ALA A 273 -16.85 9.33 7.26
CA ALA A 273 -16.57 8.09 6.55
C ALA A 273 -15.76 8.39 5.28
N ILE A 274 -15.16 7.35 4.72
CA ILE A 274 -14.50 7.42 3.42
C ILE A 274 -15.16 6.44 2.44
N LEU A 275 -15.34 6.91 1.21
CA LEU A 275 -15.73 6.09 0.07
C LEU A 275 -14.52 5.96 -0.85
N THR A 276 -14.06 4.75 -1.08
CA THR A 276 -12.82 4.51 -1.84
C THR A 276 -12.83 3.16 -2.55
N LYS A 277 -11.77 2.91 -3.34
CA LYS A 277 -11.41 1.58 -3.83
C LYS A 277 -10.59 0.83 -2.78
N PRO A 278 -10.59 -0.51 -2.77
CA PRO A 278 -9.90 -1.30 -1.77
C PRO A 278 -8.38 -1.40 -2.05
N GLY A 279 -7.73 -0.26 -2.27
CA GLY A 279 -6.28 -0.14 -2.43
C GLY A 279 -5.56 -0.14 -1.08
N GLY A 280 -4.42 -0.83 -0.97
CA GLY A 280 -3.74 -1.05 0.31
C GLY A 280 -3.47 0.23 1.10
N VAL A 281 -2.92 1.26 0.46
CA VAL A 281 -2.47 2.49 1.15
C VAL A 281 -3.66 3.34 1.61
N THR A 282 -4.60 3.69 0.73
CA THR A 282 -5.76 4.53 1.09
C THR A 282 -6.62 3.87 2.16
N ILE A 283 -6.82 2.55 2.08
CA ILE A 283 -7.48 1.79 3.14
C ILE A 283 -6.70 1.90 4.46
N SER A 284 -5.37 1.78 4.44
CA SER A 284 -4.55 1.87 5.66
C SER A 284 -4.55 3.27 6.28
N GLU A 285 -4.56 4.32 5.46
CA GLU A 285 -4.76 5.71 5.91
C GLU A 285 -6.12 5.85 6.63
N ALA A 286 -7.19 5.34 6.01
CA ALA A 286 -8.54 5.37 6.59
C ALA A 286 -8.67 4.55 7.88
N LEU A 287 -8.05 3.36 7.93
CA LEU A 287 -7.96 2.54 9.13
C LEU A 287 -7.26 3.30 10.25
N GLN A 288 -6.11 3.93 9.97
CA GLN A 288 -5.36 4.72 10.95
C GLN A 288 -6.18 5.90 11.48
N LYS A 289 -7.00 6.51 10.63
CA LYS A 289 -7.96 7.59 11.01
C LYS A 289 -9.25 7.05 11.65
N LYS A 290 -9.41 5.73 11.78
CA LYS A 290 -10.59 5.05 12.32
C LYS A 290 -11.89 5.45 11.64
N LEU A 291 -11.81 5.75 10.35
CA LEU A 291 -12.98 6.07 9.54
C LEU A 291 -13.70 4.81 9.09
N PRO A 292 -15.03 4.74 9.18
CA PRO A 292 -15.82 3.75 8.46
C PRO A 292 -15.50 3.80 6.98
N ILE A 293 -15.20 2.62 6.40
CA ILE A 293 -14.72 2.51 5.03
C ILE A 293 -15.82 1.89 4.16
N LEU A 294 -16.20 2.64 3.14
CA LEU A 294 -17.19 2.27 2.16
C LEU A 294 -16.50 1.98 0.83
N VAL A 295 -16.83 0.86 0.21
CA VAL A 295 -16.28 0.48 -1.10
C VAL A 295 -17.41 0.44 -2.11
N HIS A 296 -17.28 1.19 -3.21
CA HIS A 296 -18.26 1.21 -4.28
C HIS A 296 -17.89 0.26 -5.43
N THR A 297 -16.62 0.29 -5.83
CA THR A 297 -16.10 -0.54 -6.91
C THR A 297 -14.71 -1.06 -6.56
N SER A 298 -14.35 -2.18 -7.14
CA SER A 298 -13.00 -2.73 -7.10
C SER A 298 -12.51 -3.04 -8.51
N LEU A 299 -11.22 -2.90 -8.69
CA LEU A 299 -10.57 -3.24 -9.94
C LEU A 299 -10.18 -4.73 -9.92
N PRO A 300 -10.31 -5.45 -11.06
CA PRO A 300 -9.95 -6.85 -11.13
C PRO A 300 -8.52 -7.13 -10.66
N GLY A 301 -8.32 -8.23 -9.97
CA GLY A 301 -7.01 -8.69 -9.52
C GLY A 301 -6.66 -8.21 -8.12
N GLN A 302 -5.74 -7.26 -7.97
CA GLN A 302 -5.18 -6.85 -6.68
C GLN A 302 -6.23 -6.26 -5.72
N GLU A 303 -7.08 -5.37 -6.24
CA GLU A 303 -8.11 -4.74 -5.41
C GLU A 303 -9.21 -5.73 -5.01
N GLU A 304 -9.58 -6.68 -5.88
CA GLU A 304 -10.53 -7.75 -5.52
C GLU A 304 -10.01 -8.59 -4.34
N ILE A 305 -8.72 -8.97 -4.36
CA ILE A 305 -8.13 -9.79 -3.31
C ILE A 305 -8.04 -9.00 -1.99
N ASN A 306 -7.70 -7.71 -2.06
CA ASN A 306 -7.75 -6.83 -0.90
C ASN A 306 -9.18 -6.75 -0.35
N LEU A 307 -10.19 -6.59 -1.23
CA LEU A 307 -11.59 -6.50 -0.85
C LEU A 307 -12.07 -7.75 -0.13
N ASP A 308 -11.74 -8.93 -0.65
CA ASP A 308 -12.09 -10.22 -0.03
C ASP A 308 -11.58 -10.31 1.41
N TYR A 309 -10.31 -9.95 1.64
CA TYR A 309 -9.74 -9.91 3.00
C TYR A 309 -10.46 -8.88 3.90
N LEU A 310 -10.68 -7.68 3.38
CA LEU A 310 -11.29 -6.59 4.15
C LEU A 310 -12.75 -6.92 4.54
N LEU A 311 -13.50 -7.58 3.66
CA LEU A 311 -14.85 -8.06 3.93
C LEU A 311 -14.84 -9.19 4.96
N GLU A 312 -13.93 -10.17 4.82
CA GLU A 312 -13.77 -11.27 5.80
C GLU A 312 -13.52 -10.72 7.22
N LYS A 313 -12.79 -9.62 7.33
CA LYS A 313 -12.48 -8.98 8.62
C LYS A 313 -13.51 -7.94 9.07
N ASN A 314 -14.57 -7.73 8.30
CA ASN A 314 -15.59 -6.69 8.54
C ASN A 314 -14.99 -5.27 8.68
N LEU A 315 -13.95 -4.96 7.90
CA LEU A 315 -13.27 -3.66 7.92
C LEU A 315 -13.88 -2.66 6.95
N VAL A 316 -14.66 -3.15 5.99
CA VAL A 316 -15.32 -2.34 4.95
C VAL A 316 -16.75 -2.79 4.73
N THR A 317 -17.56 -1.91 4.15
CA THR A 317 -18.90 -2.23 3.62
C THR A 317 -18.94 -1.87 2.15
N VAL A 318 -19.47 -2.79 1.31
CA VAL A 318 -19.74 -2.47 -0.10
C VAL A 318 -21.05 -1.70 -0.18
N ILE A 319 -21.03 -0.55 -0.83
CA ILE A 319 -22.23 0.28 -1.05
C ILE A 319 -22.77 0.08 -2.47
N ASN A 320 -24.09 0.23 -2.57
CA ASN A 320 -24.84 0.12 -3.80
C ASN A 320 -25.61 1.41 -4.03
N ASP A 321 -25.60 1.97 -5.24
CA ASP A 321 -26.26 3.23 -5.61
C ASP A 321 -27.76 3.21 -5.28
N LYS A 322 -28.41 2.05 -5.38
CA LYS A 322 -29.85 1.90 -5.08
C LYS A 322 -30.15 1.93 -3.59
N GLN A 323 -29.20 1.53 -2.74
CA GLN A 323 -29.38 1.38 -1.29
C GLN A 323 -28.53 2.37 -0.49
N ILE A 324 -27.86 3.32 -1.15
CA ILE A 324 -26.90 4.23 -0.52
C ILE A 324 -27.51 4.96 0.68
N ALA A 325 -28.74 5.44 0.57
CA ALA A 325 -29.41 6.15 1.64
C ALA A 325 -29.66 5.27 2.87
N GLU A 326 -30.09 4.04 2.68
CA GLU A 326 -30.30 3.06 3.76
C GLU A 326 -28.97 2.70 4.44
N GLN A 327 -27.94 2.39 3.64
CA GLN A 327 -26.64 1.99 4.14
C GLN A 327 -25.94 3.11 4.91
N LEU A 328 -26.02 4.35 4.45
CA LEU A 328 -25.38 5.50 5.12
C LEU A 328 -26.12 5.95 6.38
N ASN A 329 -27.40 5.67 6.51
CA ASN A 329 -28.21 5.97 7.70
C ASN A 329 -28.19 4.85 8.75
N ASN A 330 -27.54 3.72 8.47
CA ASN A 330 -27.44 2.59 9.41
C ASN A 330 -26.35 2.84 10.45
N GLU A 331 -26.69 3.55 11.52
CA GLU A 331 -25.75 3.89 12.60
C GLU A 331 -25.15 2.66 13.29
N GLU A 332 -25.89 1.53 13.37
CA GLU A 332 -25.37 0.27 13.97
C GLU A 332 -24.28 -0.35 13.10
N ALA A 333 -24.48 -0.38 11.77
CA ALA A 333 -23.47 -0.86 10.85
C ALA A 333 -22.19 0.01 10.90
N ILE A 334 -22.34 1.33 10.96
CA ILE A 334 -21.23 2.27 11.10
C ILE A 334 -20.47 2.05 12.41
N LEU A 335 -21.18 1.88 13.53
CA LEU A 335 -20.57 1.57 14.81
C LEU A 335 -19.84 0.22 14.80
N SER A 336 -20.42 -0.78 14.15
CA SER A 336 -19.80 -2.10 13.98
C SER A 336 -18.48 -2.00 13.22
N LEU A 337 -18.44 -1.27 12.10
CA LEU A 337 -17.19 -1.03 11.34
C LEU A 337 -16.11 -0.41 12.24
N ARG A 338 -16.45 0.63 13.01
CA ARG A 338 -15.48 1.28 13.92
C ARG A 338 -14.90 0.31 14.94
N LYS A 339 -15.73 -0.57 15.53
CA LYS A 339 -15.27 -1.58 16.50
C LYS A 339 -14.32 -2.60 15.85
N HIS A 340 -14.60 -3.04 14.61
CA HIS A 340 -13.72 -3.96 13.90
C HIS A 340 -12.39 -3.28 13.49
N ILE A 341 -12.43 -2.02 13.11
CA ILE A 341 -11.22 -1.22 12.81
C ILE A 341 -10.35 -1.10 14.07
N ASP A 342 -10.92 -0.76 15.23
CA ASP A 342 -10.17 -0.71 16.50
C ASP A 342 -9.54 -2.06 16.85
N ALA A 343 -10.30 -3.15 16.69
CA ALA A 343 -9.82 -4.51 16.93
C ALA A 343 -8.71 -4.93 15.93
N TYR A 344 -8.76 -4.46 14.69
CA TYR A 344 -7.70 -4.67 13.70
C TYR A 344 -6.44 -3.90 14.06
N LEU A 345 -6.55 -2.61 14.37
CA LEU A 345 -5.41 -1.77 14.74
C LEU A 345 -4.69 -2.28 15.99
N ALA A 346 -5.42 -2.83 16.96
CA ALA A 346 -4.83 -3.44 18.16
C ALA A 346 -3.94 -4.67 17.84
N LYS A 347 -4.07 -5.27 16.66
CA LYS A 347 -3.24 -6.40 16.20
C LYS A 347 -1.99 -5.95 15.43
N VAL A 348 -1.90 -4.67 15.06
CA VAL A 348 -0.70 -4.06 14.48
C VAL A 348 0.22 -3.70 15.64
N THR A 349 1.11 -4.63 15.99
CA THR A 349 1.82 -4.62 17.28
C THR A 349 3.22 -4.03 17.21
N CYS A 350 3.74 -3.79 16.00
CA CYS A 350 5.09 -3.26 15.82
C CYS A 350 5.05 -1.84 15.24
N PRO A 351 5.50 -0.82 15.99
CA PRO A 351 5.69 0.51 15.42
C PRO A 351 6.64 0.47 14.22
N LEU A 352 6.31 1.21 13.15
CA LEU A 352 7.14 1.28 11.95
C LEU A 352 8.57 1.73 12.27
N ASP A 353 8.71 2.75 13.09
CA ASP A 353 10.00 3.29 13.53
C ASP A 353 10.89 2.24 14.22
N TYR A 354 10.30 1.36 15.02
CA TYR A 354 11.02 0.26 15.65
C TYR A 354 11.48 -0.77 14.63
N ALA A 355 10.63 -1.15 13.67
CA ALA A 355 11.02 -2.09 12.63
C ALA A 355 12.14 -1.53 11.73
N ILE A 356 12.09 -0.23 11.40
CA ILE A 356 13.15 0.48 10.68
C ILE A 356 14.45 0.48 11.51
N PHE A 357 14.37 0.83 12.79
CA PHE A 357 15.52 0.83 13.71
C PHE A 357 16.22 -0.54 13.75
N ILE A 358 15.46 -1.64 13.90
CA ILE A 358 16.02 -3.00 13.89
C ILE A 358 16.71 -3.30 12.57
N SER A 359 16.10 -2.92 11.44
CA SER A 359 16.68 -3.12 10.11
C SER A 359 18.03 -2.39 9.96
N ILE A 360 18.11 -1.14 10.43
CA ILE A 360 19.35 -0.35 10.43
C ILE A 360 20.39 -0.93 11.36
N LYS A 361 20.01 -1.37 12.56
CA LYS A 361 20.92 -2.01 13.52
C LYS A 361 21.53 -3.32 13.02
N SER A 362 20.91 -3.96 12.05
CA SER A 362 21.41 -5.20 11.44
C SER A 362 22.49 -4.98 10.37
N ILE A 363 22.69 -3.74 9.92
CA ILE A 363 23.75 -3.39 8.95
C ILE A 363 25.11 -3.79 9.52
N GLY A 364 25.87 -4.57 8.76
CA GLY A 364 27.22 -5.02 9.13
C GLY A 364 27.29 -6.11 10.22
N ARG A 365 26.14 -6.61 10.75
CA ARG A 365 26.10 -7.60 11.84
C ARG A 365 25.73 -9.02 11.38
N LYS A 366 26.13 -9.46 10.22
CA LYS A 366 25.74 -10.78 9.69
C LYS A 366 26.56 -11.94 10.25
N THR A 367 26.47 -12.18 11.58
CA THR A 367 26.83 -13.48 12.19
C THR A 367 25.59 -14.06 12.89
N PRO A 368 25.38 -15.40 12.89
CA PRO A 368 24.17 -16.05 13.43
C PRO A 368 23.91 -15.82 14.93
N GLU A 369 24.89 -15.36 15.70
CA GLU A 369 24.81 -15.21 17.16
C GLU A 369 24.09 -13.94 17.65
N THR A 370 23.85 -12.95 16.78
CA THR A 370 23.44 -11.61 17.22
C THR A 370 21.93 -11.38 17.27
N VAL A 371 21.12 -12.27 16.69
CA VAL A 371 19.65 -12.13 16.68
C VAL A 371 19.04 -12.45 18.06
N HIS A 372 19.70 -13.27 18.87
CA HIS A 372 19.23 -13.62 20.22
C HIS A 372 19.44 -12.53 21.28
N SER A 373 20.36 -11.59 21.07
CA SER A 373 20.68 -10.55 22.06
C SER A 373 19.75 -9.32 22.06
N ILE A 374 18.83 -9.23 21.09
CA ILE A 374 17.92 -8.08 20.93
C ILE A 374 16.66 -8.19 21.81
N ARG A 375 16.46 -9.29 22.54
CA ARG A 375 15.26 -9.55 23.38
C ARG A 375 15.16 -8.74 24.68
N ALA A 376 16.11 -7.87 24.98
CA ALA A 376 16.13 -7.11 26.24
C ALA A 376 16.13 -5.60 25.97
N ILE A 377 15.00 -5.02 25.59
CA ILE A 377 14.76 -3.58 25.71
C ILE A 377 13.40 -3.35 26.39
N PRO A 378 13.34 -2.46 27.42
CA PRO A 378 12.16 -2.29 28.26
C PRO A 378 11.01 -1.69 27.45
N THR A 379 9.80 -2.18 27.71
CA THR A 379 8.55 -1.52 27.34
C THR A 379 8.56 -0.08 27.84
N LEU A 380 8.68 0.87 26.96
CA LEU A 380 8.36 2.27 27.24
C LEU A 380 6.86 2.34 27.56
N LYS A 381 6.57 2.69 28.81
CA LYS A 381 5.24 3.00 29.32
C LYS A 381 4.77 4.33 28.75
#